data_b2238dc0ea3a3bb3f13149a635724072
#
_entry.id   b2238dc0ea3a3bb3f13149a635724072
#
_cell.length_a   1.000
_cell.length_b   1.000
_cell.length_c   1.000
_cell.angle_alpha   90.00
_cell.angle_beta   90.00
_cell.angle_gamma   90.00
#
_symmetry.space_group_name_H-M   'P 1'
#
loop_
_entity.id
_entity.type
_entity.pdbx_description
1 polymer ?
#
loop_
_entity_poly.entity_id
_entity_poly.type
_entity_poly.pdbx_seq_one_letter_code
_entity_poly.pdbx_strand_id
1 'polypeptide(L)'
;MVTLIVAIALIIDQVIKLSVKLGMRLHESIHVTDWFYIYFTENPGMAFGMEIIGKVFLTLLRIVAVACFIYYIVKVRGKRFPRGYLVCVALVIAGAVGNIIDCVLYGPLFSESTPFSVSHLVPWGEGYAPMLKGKVVDMFYFPLVEWNWPDWLPLVGGDHFIFFSPIFNFADACISCGVIAILLFYGQCMNWGLEGPTSEDNAHEKGSRK
;
A
#
# COMPACT_ATOMS: atom_id res chain seq x y z
N MET A 1 -15.40 -9.94 -11.44
CA MET A 1 -15.32 -9.53 -10.03
C MET A 1 -13.93 -8.99 -9.70
N VAL A 2 -12.87 -9.81 -9.72
CA VAL A 2 -11.49 -9.39 -9.36
C VAL A 2 -11.07 -8.12 -10.12
N THR A 3 -11.16 -8.11 -11.45
CA THR A 3 -10.79 -6.95 -12.28
C THR A 3 -11.53 -5.66 -11.89
N LEU A 4 -12.82 -5.77 -11.56
CA LEU A 4 -13.63 -4.62 -11.16
C LEU A 4 -13.15 -4.07 -9.80
N ILE A 5 -12.84 -4.95 -8.84
CA ILE A 5 -12.34 -4.55 -7.52
C ILE A 5 -10.98 -3.85 -7.67
N VAL A 6 -10.07 -4.44 -8.47
CA VAL A 6 -8.76 -3.83 -8.76
C VAL A 6 -8.93 -2.45 -9.38
N ALA A 7 -9.80 -2.31 -10.39
CA ALA A 7 -10.02 -1.03 -11.06
C ALA A 7 -10.59 0.04 -10.10
N ILE A 8 -11.59 -0.30 -9.29
CA ILE A 8 -12.18 0.62 -8.32
C ILE A 8 -11.14 1.04 -7.27
N ALA A 9 -10.42 0.09 -6.70
CA ALA A 9 -9.42 0.38 -5.68
C ALA A 9 -8.27 1.26 -6.22
N LEU A 10 -7.82 1.01 -7.46
CA LEU A 10 -6.83 1.85 -8.15
C LEU A 10 -7.33 3.27 -8.39
N ILE A 11 -8.57 3.42 -8.84
CA ILE A 11 -9.16 4.76 -9.06
C ILE A 11 -9.19 5.53 -7.74
N ILE A 12 -9.67 4.90 -6.66
CA ILE A 12 -9.73 5.53 -5.34
C ILE A 12 -8.32 5.93 -4.87
N ASP A 13 -7.34 5.02 -4.96
CA ASP A 13 -5.96 5.28 -4.57
C ASP A 13 -5.38 6.48 -5.33
N GLN A 14 -5.48 6.47 -6.64
CA GLN A 14 -4.90 7.52 -7.48
C GLN A 14 -5.63 8.86 -7.32
N VAL A 15 -6.95 8.86 -7.14
CA VAL A 15 -7.70 10.10 -6.86
C VAL A 15 -7.24 10.73 -5.54
N ILE A 16 -7.10 9.93 -4.48
CA ILE A 16 -6.62 10.43 -3.18
C ILE A 16 -5.19 10.96 -3.30
N LYS A 17 -4.27 10.18 -3.89
CA LYS A 17 -2.87 10.56 -4.06
C LYS A 17 -2.69 11.82 -4.89
N LEU A 18 -3.40 11.94 -6.01
CA LEU A 18 -3.37 13.13 -6.87
C LEU A 18 -3.96 14.34 -6.16
N SER A 19 -5.05 14.17 -5.39
CA SER A 19 -5.64 15.26 -4.62
C SER A 19 -4.65 15.84 -3.60
N VAL A 20 -3.92 14.97 -2.91
CA VAL A 20 -2.89 15.38 -1.94
C VAL A 20 -1.68 16.00 -2.65
N LYS A 21 -1.13 15.35 -3.67
CA LYS A 21 0.06 15.81 -4.38
C LYS A 21 -0.12 17.16 -5.07
N LEU A 22 -1.30 17.42 -5.63
CA LEU A 22 -1.64 18.64 -6.36
C LEU A 22 -2.34 19.70 -5.50
N GLY A 23 -2.71 19.36 -4.26
CA GLY A 23 -3.44 20.25 -3.36
C GLY A 23 -2.66 20.66 -2.12
N MET A 24 -1.60 19.93 -1.74
CA MET A 24 -0.86 20.15 -0.51
C MET A 24 0.63 20.37 -0.78
N ARG A 25 1.29 21.13 0.12
CA ARG A 25 2.75 21.23 0.16
C ARG A 25 3.35 20.04 0.86
N LEU A 26 4.58 19.70 0.54
CA LEU A 26 5.29 18.63 1.24
C LEU A 26 5.39 18.94 2.74
N HIS A 27 5.04 17.94 3.57
CA HIS A 27 4.94 18.03 5.04
C HIS A 27 3.80 18.92 5.57
N GLU A 28 2.90 19.37 4.72
CA GLU A 28 1.68 20.01 5.16
C GLU A 28 0.76 18.98 5.83
N SER A 29 0.08 19.43 6.91
CA SER A 29 -0.82 18.61 7.72
C SER A 29 -2.20 19.24 7.80
N ILE A 30 -3.24 18.46 7.56
CA ILE A 30 -4.64 18.83 7.78
C ILE A 30 -5.14 17.99 8.97
N HIS A 31 -5.52 18.67 10.05
CA HIS A 31 -6.15 18.04 11.21
C HIS A 31 -7.58 17.65 10.88
N VAL A 32 -7.90 16.34 10.97
CA VAL A 32 -9.26 15.82 10.73
C VAL A 32 -9.95 15.50 12.05
N THR A 33 -9.25 14.78 12.94
CA THR A 33 -9.65 14.49 14.32
C THR A 33 -8.40 14.43 15.20
N ASP A 34 -8.56 14.33 16.53
CA ASP A 34 -7.43 14.28 17.47
C ASP A 34 -6.52 13.05 17.26
N TRP A 35 -7.00 12.04 16.58
CA TRP A 35 -6.27 10.79 16.30
C TRP A 35 -6.07 10.52 14.80
N PHE A 36 -6.45 11.47 13.90
CA PHE A 36 -6.31 11.29 12.46
C PHE A 36 -5.96 12.63 11.78
N TYR A 37 -4.88 12.58 11.00
CA TYR A 37 -4.38 13.69 10.19
C TYR A 37 -4.18 13.23 8.76
N ILE A 38 -4.38 14.15 7.81
CA ILE A 38 -3.85 14.00 6.45
C ILE A 38 -2.52 14.74 6.44
N TYR A 39 -1.42 14.00 6.44
CA TYR A 39 -0.05 14.52 6.46
C TYR A 39 0.66 14.13 5.19
N PHE A 40 0.91 15.10 4.30
CA PHE A 40 1.55 14.81 3.03
C PHE A 40 3.03 14.52 3.18
N THR A 41 3.45 13.33 2.79
CA THR A 41 4.85 12.96 2.66
C THR A 41 5.09 12.16 1.37
N GLU A 42 6.34 12.18 0.90
CA GLU A 42 6.78 11.42 -0.27
C GLU A 42 7.82 10.39 0.14
N ASN A 43 7.45 9.12 -0.02
CA ASN A 43 8.32 7.99 0.31
C ASN A 43 9.20 7.62 -0.89
N PRO A 44 10.52 7.76 -0.80
CA PRO A 44 11.43 7.35 -1.88
C PRO A 44 11.52 5.83 -2.07
N GLY A 45 10.68 5.04 -1.38
CA GLY A 45 10.71 3.58 -1.44
C GLY A 45 11.65 2.96 -0.41
N MET A 46 11.96 3.71 0.65
CA MET A 46 12.76 3.21 1.78
C MET A 46 11.84 2.44 2.72
N ALA A 47 12.15 1.17 2.96
CA ALA A 47 11.57 0.42 4.06
C ALA A 47 12.50 0.61 5.28
N PHE A 48 11.98 1.16 6.39
CA PHE A 48 12.70 1.33 7.65
C PHE A 48 14.01 2.14 7.57
N GLY A 49 14.08 3.15 6.68
CA GLY A 49 15.25 4.03 6.58
C GLY A 49 16.51 3.41 5.96
N MET A 50 16.43 2.21 5.38
CA MET A 50 17.57 1.55 4.77
C MET A 50 17.70 1.90 3.28
N GLU A 51 18.73 2.65 2.92
CA GLU A 51 19.14 2.92 1.53
C GLU A 51 19.85 1.74 0.84
N ILE A 52 19.97 0.59 1.52
CA ILE A 52 20.82 -0.54 1.11
C ILE A 52 20.35 -1.16 -0.21
N ILE A 53 19.07 -1.09 -0.51
CA ILE A 53 18.50 -1.61 -1.74
C ILE A 53 18.04 -0.43 -2.59
N GLY A 54 18.69 -0.23 -3.74
CA GLY A 54 18.37 0.88 -4.63
C GLY A 54 16.88 0.91 -5.03
N LYS A 55 16.31 2.11 -5.11
CA LYS A 55 14.90 2.37 -5.40
C LYS A 55 14.38 1.62 -6.63
N VAL A 56 15.18 1.57 -7.69
CA VAL A 56 14.84 0.85 -8.93
C VAL A 56 14.67 -0.64 -8.66
N PHE A 57 15.53 -1.24 -7.84
CA PHE A 57 15.41 -2.66 -7.48
C PHE A 57 14.10 -2.95 -6.74
N LEU A 58 13.71 -2.11 -5.76
CA LEU A 58 12.43 -2.27 -5.06
C LEU A 58 11.23 -2.13 -5.99
N THR A 59 11.29 -1.18 -6.93
CA THR A 59 10.23 -1.00 -7.93
C THR A 59 10.13 -2.22 -8.84
N LEU A 60 11.27 -2.76 -9.31
CA LEU A 60 11.30 -3.98 -10.11
C LEU A 60 10.79 -5.21 -9.33
N LEU A 61 11.17 -5.34 -8.05
CA LEU A 61 10.67 -6.41 -7.20
C LEU A 61 9.14 -6.35 -7.04
N ARG A 62 8.57 -5.15 -6.85
CA ARG A 62 7.12 -4.95 -6.83
C ARG A 62 6.46 -5.35 -8.15
N ILE A 63 7.06 -4.98 -9.29
CA ILE A 63 6.56 -5.36 -10.63
C ILE A 63 6.55 -6.88 -10.80
N VAL A 64 7.64 -7.56 -10.41
CA VAL A 64 7.73 -9.03 -10.46
C VAL A 64 6.67 -9.66 -9.55
N ALA A 65 6.50 -9.17 -8.32
CA ALA A 65 5.48 -9.66 -7.40
C ALA A 65 4.07 -9.51 -7.99
N VAL A 66 3.73 -8.36 -8.57
CA VAL A 66 2.44 -8.14 -9.23
C VAL A 66 2.27 -9.08 -10.43
N ALA A 67 3.29 -9.28 -11.25
CA ALA A 67 3.23 -10.23 -12.37
C ALA A 67 2.97 -11.67 -11.89
N CYS A 68 3.59 -12.09 -10.77
CA CYS A 68 3.32 -13.39 -10.15
C CYS A 68 1.86 -13.48 -9.64
N PHE A 69 1.33 -12.44 -9.00
CA PHE A 69 -0.06 -12.42 -8.56
C PHE A 69 -1.05 -12.45 -9.73
N ILE A 70 -0.78 -11.72 -10.81
CA ILE A 70 -1.61 -11.74 -12.02
C ILE A 70 -1.58 -13.14 -12.65
N TYR A 71 -0.39 -13.75 -12.79
CA TYR A 71 -0.23 -15.11 -13.26
C TYR A 71 -1.05 -16.08 -12.41
N TYR A 72 -0.96 -15.97 -11.08
CA TYR A 72 -1.73 -16.77 -10.15
C TYR A 72 -3.24 -16.64 -10.39
N ILE A 73 -3.77 -15.42 -10.45
CA ILE A 73 -5.21 -15.17 -10.68
C ILE A 73 -5.67 -15.75 -12.03
N VAL A 74 -4.87 -15.62 -13.08
CA VAL A 74 -5.18 -16.21 -14.40
C VAL A 74 -5.25 -17.73 -14.32
N LYS A 75 -4.31 -18.38 -13.62
CA LYS A 75 -4.25 -19.84 -13.46
C LYS A 75 -5.38 -20.40 -12.61
N VAL A 76 -5.79 -19.68 -11.57
CA VAL A 76 -6.91 -20.12 -10.71
C VAL A 76 -8.27 -19.72 -11.26
N ARG A 77 -8.33 -19.02 -12.39
CA ARG A 77 -9.59 -18.63 -13.05
C ARG A 77 -10.41 -19.89 -13.38
N GLY A 78 -11.67 -19.91 -12.94
CA GLY A 78 -12.57 -21.05 -13.10
C GLY A 78 -12.45 -22.11 -12.00
N LYS A 79 -11.48 -22.01 -11.09
CA LYS A 79 -11.39 -22.82 -9.88
C LYS A 79 -12.35 -22.31 -8.80
N ARG A 80 -12.75 -23.19 -7.86
CA ARG A 80 -13.74 -22.86 -6.82
C ARG A 80 -13.10 -22.25 -5.57
N PHE A 81 -12.37 -21.15 -5.71
CA PHE A 81 -11.89 -20.40 -4.58
C PHE A 81 -13.02 -19.58 -3.91
N PRO A 82 -12.99 -19.40 -2.58
CA PRO A 82 -13.92 -18.52 -1.88
C PRO A 82 -13.88 -17.09 -2.44
N ARG A 83 -15.06 -16.48 -2.59
CA ARG A 83 -15.13 -15.09 -3.11
C ARG A 83 -14.33 -14.11 -2.26
N GLY A 84 -14.38 -14.25 -0.92
CA GLY A 84 -13.63 -13.41 0.00
C GLY A 84 -12.11 -13.51 -0.20
N TYR A 85 -11.58 -14.71 -0.42
CA TYR A 85 -10.18 -14.90 -0.78
C TYR A 85 -9.78 -14.13 -2.04
N LEU A 86 -10.59 -14.24 -3.10
CA LEU A 86 -10.36 -13.53 -4.36
C LEU A 86 -10.45 -11.99 -4.20
N VAL A 87 -11.31 -11.50 -3.30
CA VAL A 87 -11.37 -10.07 -2.94
C VAL A 87 -10.06 -9.64 -2.27
N CYS A 88 -9.58 -10.40 -1.29
CA CYS A 88 -8.33 -10.09 -0.59
C CYS A 88 -7.14 -10.05 -1.57
N VAL A 89 -7.02 -11.05 -2.46
CA VAL A 89 -5.97 -11.06 -3.49
C VAL A 89 -6.11 -9.86 -4.45
N ALA A 90 -7.35 -9.49 -4.83
CA ALA A 90 -7.60 -8.31 -5.66
C ALA A 90 -7.13 -7.01 -4.97
N LEU A 91 -7.35 -6.85 -3.66
CA LEU A 91 -6.89 -5.70 -2.88
C LEU A 91 -5.36 -5.64 -2.84
N VAL A 92 -4.69 -6.77 -2.61
CA VAL A 92 -3.21 -6.84 -2.63
C VAL A 92 -2.66 -6.43 -3.98
N ILE A 93 -3.24 -6.94 -5.08
CA ILE A 93 -2.84 -6.55 -6.44
C ILE A 93 -3.05 -5.06 -6.67
N ALA A 94 -4.24 -4.53 -6.32
CA ALA A 94 -4.58 -3.13 -6.52
C ALA A 94 -3.61 -2.21 -5.76
N GLY A 95 -3.34 -2.49 -4.49
CA GLY A 95 -2.39 -1.70 -3.71
C GLY A 95 -0.97 -1.75 -4.27
N ALA A 96 -0.48 -2.93 -4.63
CA ALA A 96 0.85 -3.06 -5.23
C ALA A 96 0.96 -2.31 -6.57
N VAL A 97 -0.07 -2.40 -7.44
CA VAL A 97 -0.12 -1.66 -8.71
C VAL A 97 -0.22 -0.16 -8.47
N GLY A 98 -1.02 0.31 -7.50
CA GLY A 98 -1.13 1.72 -7.12
C GLY A 98 0.23 2.34 -6.80
N ASN A 99 1.00 1.70 -5.92
CA ASN A 99 2.34 2.15 -5.58
C ASN A 99 3.35 2.03 -6.74
N ILE A 100 3.18 1.08 -7.66
CA ILE A 100 3.99 0.99 -8.89
C ILE A 100 3.70 2.18 -9.81
N ILE A 101 2.44 2.58 -9.96
CA ILE A 101 2.04 3.75 -10.77
C ILE A 101 2.81 4.99 -10.30
N ASP A 102 2.85 5.26 -9.00
CA ASP A 102 3.59 6.38 -8.44
C ASP A 102 5.08 6.29 -8.80
N CYS A 103 5.72 5.13 -8.57
CA CYS A 103 7.13 4.93 -8.87
C CYS A 103 7.47 5.10 -10.35
N VAL A 104 6.58 4.66 -11.25
CA VAL A 104 6.82 4.68 -12.69
C VAL A 104 6.51 6.04 -13.30
N LEU A 105 5.37 6.65 -12.90
CA LEU A 105 4.79 7.78 -13.63
C LEU A 105 4.97 9.13 -12.93
N TYR A 106 5.03 9.18 -11.59
CA TYR A 106 5.04 10.48 -10.90
C TYR A 106 6.35 11.25 -11.10
N GLY A 107 7.48 10.53 -11.18
CA GLY A 107 8.76 11.15 -11.47
C GLY A 107 8.76 12.01 -12.74
N PRO A 108 8.42 11.45 -13.92
CA PRO A 108 8.45 12.18 -15.18
C PRO A 108 7.27 13.14 -15.41
N LEU A 109 6.14 12.98 -14.66
CA LEU A 109 4.91 13.76 -14.90
C LEU A 109 4.73 14.98 -14.00
N PHE A 110 5.38 15.03 -12.84
CA PHE A 110 5.14 16.08 -11.85
C PHE A 110 6.41 16.86 -11.52
N SER A 111 6.25 18.15 -11.20
CA SER A 111 7.31 18.93 -10.56
C SER A 111 7.58 18.43 -9.14
N GLU A 112 8.70 18.80 -8.56
CA GLU A 112 9.04 18.42 -7.18
C GLU A 112 8.09 19.09 -6.18
N SER A 113 7.58 18.28 -5.21
CA SER A 113 6.85 18.80 -4.06
C SER A 113 7.85 19.33 -3.03
N THR A 114 7.65 20.54 -2.56
CA THR A 114 8.50 21.15 -1.52
C THR A 114 7.66 21.71 -0.38
N PRO A 115 8.23 22.02 0.79
CA PRO A 115 7.52 22.70 1.86
C PRO A 115 7.01 24.10 1.49
N PHE A 116 7.50 24.66 0.37
CA PHE A 116 7.18 26.02 -0.07
C PHE A 116 6.28 26.07 -1.30
N SER A 117 6.19 24.99 -2.06
CA SER A 117 5.43 24.93 -3.32
C SER A 117 4.70 23.62 -3.51
N VAL A 118 3.46 23.72 -3.99
CA VAL A 118 2.66 22.56 -4.39
C VAL A 118 3.16 22.05 -5.75
N SER A 119 3.16 20.73 -5.93
CA SER A 119 3.51 20.11 -7.21
C SER A 119 2.48 20.41 -8.29
N HIS A 120 2.89 20.41 -9.54
CA HIS A 120 2.03 20.56 -10.71
C HIS A 120 2.45 19.62 -11.83
N LEU A 121 1.56 19.40 -12.79
CA LEU A 121 1.88 18.63 -14.00
C LEU A 121 2.87 19.38 -14.88
N VAL A 122 3.84 18.65 -15.41
CA VAL A 122 4.85 19.15 -16.37
C VAL A 122 4.83 18.30 -17.64
N PRO A 123 5.41 18.77 -18.74
CA PRO A 123 5.59 17.95 -19.92
C PRO A 123 6.35 16.66 -19.62
N TRP A 124 6.01 15.58 -20.33
CA TRP A 124 6.61 14.28 -20.09
C TRP A 124 8.16 14.33 -20.15
N GLY A 125 8.78 13.90 -19.09
CA GLY A 125 10.23 13.86 -18.95
C GLY A 125 10.86 15.09 -18.31
N GLU A 126 10.09 16.18 -18.08
CA GLU A 126 10.55 17.39 -17.38
C GLU A 126 10.27 17.36 -15.86
N GLY A 127 9.79 16.21 -15.36
CA GLY A 127 9.47 16.05 -13.95
C GLY A 127 10.69 15.91 -13.04
N TYR A 128 10.41 15.72 -11.74
CA TYR A 128 11.44 15.71 -10.69
C TYR A 128 12.36 14.47 -10.73
N ALA A 129 11.98 13.41 -11.44
CA ALA A 129 12.77 12.19 -11.55
C ALA A 129 12.44 11.40 -12.82
N PRO A 130 13.37 10.59 -13.35
CA PRO A 130 13.07 9.69 -14.46
C PRO A 130 12.11 8.56 -14.02
N MET A 131 11.57 7.83 -15.01
CA MET A 131 10.75 6.63 -14.79
C MET A 131 11.39 5.66 -13.77
N LEU A 132 10.58 4.95 -13.00
CA LEU A 132 10.96 4.03 -11.92
C LEU A 132 11.58 4.70 -10.69
N LYS A 133 11.81 6.01 -10.71
CA LYS A 133 12.35 6.79 -9.61
C LYS A 133 11.32 7.74 -8.98
N GLY A 134 10.05 7.65 -9.36
CA GLY A 134 8.94 8.39 -8.74
C GLY A 134 8.80 8.05 -7.25
N LYS A 135 8.45 8.99 -6.39
CA LYS A 135 8.21 8.79 -4.97
C LYS A 135 6.76 8.38 -4.75
N VAL A 136 6.50 7.47 -3.81
CA VAL A 136 5.15 7.09 -3.42
C VAL A 136 4.56 8.19 -2.55
N VAL A 137 3.31 8.56 -2.80
CA VAL A 137 2.59 9.58 -2.03
C VAL A 137 1.90 8.93 -0.84
N ASP A 138 2.29 9.33 0.37
CA ASP A 138 1.72 8.89 1.63
C ASP A 138 1.02 10.05 2.34
N MET A 139 -0.10 9.78 3.05
CA MET A 139 -0.90 10.84 3.66
C MET A 139 -1.66 10.48 4.93
N PHE A 140 -1.98 9.22 5.18
CA PHE A 140 -2.76 8.83 6.35
C PHE A 140 -1.87 8.68 7.57
N TYR A 141 -2.07 9.53 8.56
CA TYR A 141 -1.32 9.56 9.80
C TYR A 141 -2.26 9.42 11.00
N PHE A 142 -1.99 8.41 11.83
CA PHE A 142 -2.81 8.07 13.00
C PHE A 142 -1.96 8.03 14.28
N PRO A 143 -1.60 9.17 14.87
CA PRO A 143 -0.93 9.21 16.17
C PRO A 143 -1.94 8.84 17.27
N LEU A 144 -2.11 7.53 17.52
CA LEU A 144 -3.17 7.02 18.40
C LEU A 144 -2.95 7.36 19.86
N VAL A 145 -1.71 7.29 20.32
CA VAL A 145 -1.32 7.64 21.68
C VAL A 145 0.08 8.25 21.67
N GLU A 146 0.24 9.36 22.37
CA GLU A 146 1.51 10.05 22.52
C GLU A 146 1.83 10.19 24.01
N TRP A 147 3.08 9.90 24.40
CA TRP A 147 3.56 10.12 25.75
C TRP A 147 5.07 10.38 25.77
N ASN A 148 5.53 11.01 26.85
CA ASN A 148 6.95 11.15 27.13
C ASN A 148 7.35 10.08 28.15
N TRP A 149 8.43 9.35 27.87
CA TRP A 149 8.97 8.42 28.84
C TRP A 149 9.50 9.17 30.07
N PRO A 150 9.23 8.66 31.30
CA PRO A 150 9.78 9.27 32.51
C PRO A 150 11.32 9.32 32.46
N ASP A 151 11.92 10.43 32.91
CA ASP A 151 13.36 10.68 32.84
C ASP A 151 14.22 9.64 33.56
N TRP A 152 13.63 8.93 34.53
CA TRP A 152 14.32 7.87 35.28
C TRP A 152 14.50 6.56 34.50
N LEU A 153 13.87 6.40 33.34
CA LEU A 153 13.92 5.14 32.58
C LEU A 153 15.23 5.07 31.79
N PRO A 154 16.08 4.04 31.99
CA PRO A 154 17.31 3.89 31.22
C PRO A 154 17.05 3.77 29.73
N LEU A 155 17.91 4.39 28.90
CA LEU A 155 17.93 4.36 27.42
C LEU A 155 16.85 5.16 26.71
N VAL A 156 15.68 5.38 27.30
CA VAL A 156 14.53 6.06 26.65
C VAL A 156 13.96 7.19 27.49
N GLY A 157 14.49 7.46 28.70
CA GLY A 157 14.02 8.52 29.58
C GLY A 157 14.03 9.90 28.93
N GLY A 158 12.91 10.64 28.98
CA GLY A 158 12.75 11.91 28.33
C GLY A 158 12.39 11.84 26.83
N ASP A 159 12.47 10.67 26.19
CA ASP A 159 12.10 10.53 24.79
C ASP A 159 10.58 10.63 24.58
N HIS A 160 10.20 11.33 23.50
CA HIS A 160 8.82 11.39 23.06
C HIS A 160 8.48 10.13 22.25
N PHE A 161 7.44 9.42 22.65
CA PHE A 161 6.96 8.22 21.99
C PHE A 161 5.58 8.40 21.37
N ILE A 162 5.43 8.03 20.12
CA ILE A 162 4.16 8.04 19.41
C ILE A 162 3.81 6.59 19.03
N PHE A 163 2.71 6.09 19.60
CA PHE A 163 2.18 4.81 19.19
C PHE A 163 1.48 4.93 17.84
N PHE A 164 1.91 4.12 16.86
CA PHE A 164 1.49 4.12 15.48
C PHE A 164 1.88 5.40 14.72
N SER A 165 3.19 5.61 14.61
CA SER A 165 3.77 6.76 13.89
C SER A 165 3.90 6.61 12.36
N PRO A 166 3.78 5.42 11.71
CA PRO A 166 3.91 5.32 10.26
C PRO A 166 2.82 6.11 9.52
N ILE A 167 3.25 6.84 8.49
CA ILE A 167 2.36 7.46 7.53
C ILE A 167 2.25 6.51 6.34
N PHE A 168 1.03 6.28 5.87
CA PHE A 168 0.75 5.32 4.79
C PHE A 168 -0.34 5.85 3.85
N ASN A 169 -0.61 5.15 2.76
CA ASN A 169 -1.60 5.49 1.76
C ASN A 169 -2.69 4.42 1.61
N PHE A 170 -3.67 4.67 0.74
CA PHE A 170 -4.78 3.74 0.52
C PHE A 170 -4.31 2.40 -0.08
N ALA A 171 -3.30 2.43 -0.95
CA ALA A 171 -2.71 1.21 -1.52
C ALA A 171 -2.07 0.32 -0.44
N ASP A 172 -1.35 0.91 0.53
CA ASP A 172 -0.76 0.18 1.66
C ASP A 172 -1.83 -0.43 2.57
N ALA A 173 -2.92 0.30 2.81
CA ALA A 173 -4.08 -0.23 3.53
C ALA A 173 -4.69 -1.45 2.79
N CYS A 174 -4.85 -1.37 1.47
CA CYS A 174 -5.34 -2.49 0.65
C CYS A 174 -4.42 -3.71 0.76
N ILE A 175 -3.09 -3.53 0.67
CA ILE A 175 -2.12 -4.62 0.81
C ILE A 175 -2.22 -5.23 2.21
N SER A 176 -2.15 -4.41 3.25
CA SER A 176 -2.13 -4.86 4.64
C SER A 176 -3.42 -5.59 5.02
N CYS A 177 -4.59 -4.99 4.73
CA CYS A 177 -5.88 -5.61 4.99
C CYS A 177 -6.05 -6.91 4.19
N GLY A 178 -5.66 -6.92 2.91
CA GLY A 178 -5.73 -8.10 2.06
C GLY A 178 -4.88 -9.26 2.59
N VAL A 179 -3.61 -8.97 2.94
CA VAL A 179 -2.68 -9.98 3.48
C VAL A 179 -3.15 -10.49 4.84
N ILE A 180 -3.50 -9.60 5.77
CA ILE A 180 -3.98 -9.99 7.10
C ILE A 180 -5.24 -10.86 7.00
N ALA A 181 -6.20 -10.47 6.15
CA ALA A 181 -7.41 -11.24 5.95
C ALA A 181 -7.13 -12.63 5.32
N ILE A 182 -6.18 -12.73 4.39
CA ILE A 182 -5.74 -14.03 3.84
C ILE A 182 -5.18 -14.91 4.96
N LEU A 183 -4.28 -14.38 5.76
CA LEU A 183 -3.61 -15.14 6.83
C LEU A 183 -4.61 -15.59 7.90
N LEU A 184 -5.53 -14.72 8.32
CA LEU A 184 -6.47 -15.03 9.39
C LEU A 184 -7.64 -15.91 8.95
N PHE A 185 -8.17 -15.71 7.74
CA PHE A 185 -9.43 -16.34 7.32
C PHE A 185 -9.30 -17.30 6.14
N TYR A 186 -8.20 -17.23 5.38
CA TYR A 186 -8.03 -17.96 4.13
C TYR A 186 -6.69 -18.69 4.02
N GLY A 187 -6.01 -18.94 5.15
CA GLY A 187 -4.72 -19.64 5.17
C GLY A 187 -4.75 -21.00 4.45
N GLN A 188 -5.86 -21.72 4.54
CA GLN A 188 -6.05 -22.98 3.83
C GLN A 188 -6.00 -22.83 2.31
N CYS A 189 -6.50 -21.69 1.78
CA CYS A 189 -6.48 -21.42 0.33
C CYS A 189 -5.05 -21.31 -0.22
N MET A 190 -4.08 -20.95 0.62
CA MET A 190 -2.67 -20.92 0.24
C MET A 190 -2.11 -22.31 -0.02
N ASN A 191 -2.59 -23.34 0.69
CA ASN A 191 -2.17 -24.73 0.53
C ASN A 191 -2.74 -25.36 -0.73
N TRP A 192 -3.86 -24.85 -1.27
CA TRP A 192 -4.44 -25.37 -2.52
C TRP A 192 -3.63 -25.00 -3.77
N GLY A 193 -2.69 -24.03 -3.65
CA GLY A 193 -1.81 -23.61 -4.73
C GLY A 193 -2.56 -23.24 -6.00
N LEU A 194 -2.06 -23.77 -7.14
CA LEU A 194 -2.66 -23.53 -8.45
C LEU A 194 -3.77 -24.52 -8.81
N GLU A 195 -3.93 -25.59 -8.06
CA GLU A 195 -4.88 -26.67 -8.37
C GLU A 195 -6.29 -26.34 -7.86
N GLY A 196 -6.38 -25.52 -6.83
CA GLY A 196 -7.65 -25.16 -6.16
C GLY A 196 -8.10 -26.23 -5.16
N PRO A 197 -9.28 -26.04 -4.52
CA PRO A 197 -9.79 -26.94 -3.51
C PRO A 197 -10.11 -28.33 -4.11
N THR A 198 -9.75 -29.37 -3.36
CA THR A 198 -10.11 -30.76 -3.68
C THR A 198 -11.55 -31.06 -3.28
N SER A 199 -12.04 -32.26 -3.66
CA SER A 199 -13.37 -32.71 -3.20
C SER A 199 -13.47 -32.89 -1.69
N GLU A 200 -12.37 -33.22 -1.02
CA GLU A 200 -12.27 -33.38 0.44
C GLU A 200 -12.33 -32.01 1.14
N ASP A 201 -11.64 -31.00 0.63
CA ASP A 201 -11.67 -29.63 1.16
C ASP A 201 -13.08 -29.05 1.14
N ASN A 202 -13.85 -29.30 0.07
CA ASN A 202 -15.24 -28.87 -0.07
C ASN A 202 -16.21 -29.57 0.91
N ALA A 203 -15.89 -30.80 1.35
CA ALA A 203 -16.67 -31.52 2.33
C ALA A 203 -16.47 -30.96 3.76
N HIS A 204 -15.23 -30.62 4.12
CA HIS A 204 -14.88 -30.01 5.39
C HIS A 204 -15.51 -28.62 5.58
N GLU A 205 -15.54 -27.78 4.56
CA GLU A 205 -16.16 -26.44 4.60
C GLU A 205 -17.67 -26.51 4.86
N LYS A 206 -18.36 -27.51 4.30
CA LYS A 206 -19.79 -27.74 4.55
C LYS A 206 -20.10 -28.27 5.95
N GLY A 207 -19.18 -29.01 6.54
CA GLY A 207 -19.30 -29.53 7.90
C GLY A 207 -19.09 -28.47 8.99
N SER A 208 -18.24 -27.49 8.74
CA SER A 208 -17.90 -26.39 9.68
C SER A 208 -18.94 -25.26 9.73
N ARG A 209 -19.88 -25.22 8.76
CA ARG A 209 -20.95 -24.20 8.71
C ARG A 209 -22.29 -24.67 9.30
N LYS A 210 -22.35 -25.85 9.90
CA LYS A 210 -23.48 -26.37 10.68
C LYS A 210 -23.19 -26.26 12.17
#